data_d4d3e254a9953ab1c23b1b8b3583e83b
#
_entry.id   d4d3e254a9953ab1c23b1b8b3583e83b
#
_cell.length_a   1.000
_cell.length_b   1.000
_cell.length_c   1.000
_cell.angle_alpha   90.00
_cell.angle_beta   90.00
_cell.angle_gamma   90.00
#
_symmetry.space_group_name_H-M   'P 1'
#
loop_
_entity.id
_entity.type
_entity.pdbx_description
1 polymer ?
#
loop_
_entity_poly.entity_id
_entity_poly.type
_entity_poly.pdbx_seq_one_letter_code
_entity_poly.pdbx_strand_id
1 'polypeptide(L)'
;MKITATSDTIFKQRVKQSRELPREEKILVKKGSEYDVEDVSAAPGKHLKVSLQSPLGPQSQRSWYVFSEHVALLGNEENNNPNEEEDPEPPKDRPGGFRLPGYQNKFYLPDPVLKGGNFTWAEVTKNGRRMPQSKDVVDNILRIADTMQDIRELFGNRPIKVTSWYRDPMSNRRVGGASRSRHLTGGAVDFSISGVSPAEVQQRLGPWWGSQGGLASASGFTHIDNRGYRARWRYGS
;
A
#
# COMPACT_ATOMS: atom_id res chain seq x y z
N MET A 1 16.36 -6.39 -23.20
CA MET A 1 15.99 -6.43 -21.77
C MET A 1 14.78 -7.34 -21.61
N LYS A 2 14.70 -8.11 -20.52
CA LYS A 2 13.49 -8.92 -20.19
C LYS A 2 12.90 -8.50 -18.87
N ILE A 3 11.59 -8.61 -18.74
CA ILE A 3 10.86 -8.49 -17.49
C ILE A 3 10.25 -9.84 -17.12
N THR A 4 10.48 -10.29 -15.90
CA THR A 4 9.96 -11.57 -15.37
C THR A 4 9.02 -11.30 -14.21
N ALA A 5 7.82 -11.86 -14.22
CA ALA A 5 6.90 -11.77 -13.10
C ALA A 5 7.39 -12.64 -11.92
N THR A 6 7.70 -12.03 -10.79
CA THR A 6 8.15 -12.69 -9.55
C THR A 6 6.98 -13.19 -8.70
N SER A 7 5.77 -12.69 -8.97
CA SER A 7 4.50 -13.10 -8.37
C SER A 7 3.37 -13.02 -9.41
N ASP A 8 2.20 -13.61 -9.12
CA ASP A 8 1.00 -13.33 -9.93
C ASP A 8 0.70 -11.82 -9.85
N THR A 9 0.59 -11.16 -10.99
CA THR A 9 0.42 -9.71 -11.08
C THR A 9 -0.54 -9.31 -12.20
N ILE A 10 -0.90 -8.04 -12.25
CA ILE A 10 -1.78 -7.51 -13.29
C ILE A 10 -1.05 -6.41 -14.05
N PHE A 11 -0.86 -6.61 -15.34
CA PHE A 11 -0.45 -5.57 -16.26
C PHE A 11 -1.67 -4.70 -16.60
N LYS A 12 -1.53 -3.39 -16.57
CA LYS A 12 -2.60 -2.39 -16.67
C LYS A 12 -2.28 -1.34 -17.73
N GLN A 13 -3.29 -0.82 -18.39
CA GLN A 13 -3.09 0.28 -19.35
C GLN A 13 -3.02 1.67 -18.68
N ARG A 14 -3.40 1.77 -17.42
CA ARG A 14 -3.35 3.00 -16.60
C ARG A 14 -2.94 2.68 -15.17
N VAL A 15 -2.29 3.64 -14.50
CA VAL A 15 -1.99 3.55 -13.07
C VAL A 15 -3.28 3.76 -12.27
N LYS A 16 -4.09 2.69 -12.18
CA LYS A 16 -5.32 2.61 -11.39
C LYS A 16 -5.39 1.26 -10.70
N GLN A 17 -6.24 1.15 -9.68
CA GLN A 17 -6.54 -0.14 -9.08
C GLN A 17 -7.11 -1.10 -10.14
N SER A 18 -6.65 -2.35 -10.13
CA SER A 18 -7.04 -3.35 -11.14
C SER A 18 -8.56 -3.54 -11.26
N ARG A 19 -9.29 -3.34 -10.17
CA ARG A 19 -10.75 -3.44 -10.12
C ARG A 19 -11.50 -2.27 -10.76
N GLU A 20 -10.84 -1.11 -10.87
CA GLU A 20 -11.39 0.10 -11.48
C GLU A 20 -11.19 0.14 -12.98
N LEU A 21 -10.40 -0.81 -13.48
CA LEU A 21 -10.13 -0.93 -14.90
C LEU A 21 -11.06 -1.93 -15.54
N PRO A 22 -11.61 -1.61 -16.72
CA PRO A 22 -12.30 -2.56 -17.56
C PRO A 22 -11.44 -3.81 -17.82
N ARG A 23 -12.09 -4.93 -18.14
CA ARG A 23 -11.37 -6.20 -18.36
C ARG A 23 -10.35 -6.10 -19.51
N GLU A 24 -10.66 -5.32 -20.52
CA GLU A 24 -9.82 -5.07 -21.68
C GLU A 24 -8.58 -4.23 -21.40
N GLU A 25 -8.56 -3.45 -20.32
CA GLU A 25 -7.43 -2.60 -19.92
C GLU A 25 -6.47 -3.26 -18.93
N LYS A 26 -6.66 -4.54 -18.65
CA LYS A 26 -5.83 -5.29 -17.69
C LYS A 26 -5.66 -6.74 -18.11
N ILE A 27 -4.50 -7.30 -17.75
CA ILE A 27 -4.17 -8.70 -18.00
C ILE A 27 -3.57 -9.32 -16.75
N LEU A 28 -4.04 -10.49 -16.39
CA LEU A 28 -3.41 -11.31 -15.36
C LEU A 28 -2.17 -11.97 -15.94
N VAL A 29 -1.02 -11.69 -15.34
CA VAL A 29 0.27 -12.27 -15.67
C VAL A 29 0.68 -13.19 -14.53
N LYS A 30 0.96 -14.46 -14.86
CA LYS A 30 1.34 -15.47 -13.88
C LYS A 30 2.80 -15.34 -13.47
N LYS A 31 3.10 -15.70 -12.23
CA LYS A 31 4.47 -15.84 -11.76
C LYS A 31 5.30 -16.70 -12.72
N GLY A 32 6.50 -16.25 -13.03
CA GLY A 32 7.42 -16.90 -13.97
C GLY A 32 7.19 -16.54 -15.44
N SER A 33 6.14 -15.76 -15.79
CA SER A 33 5.98 -15.24 -17.15
C SER A 33 7.09 -14.24 -17.49
N GLU A 34 7.64 -14.33 -18.68
CA GLU A 34 8.69 -13.47 -19.19
C GLU A 34 8.24 -12.73 -20.44
N TYR A 35 8.67 -11.48 -20.57
CA TYR A 35 8.40 -10.64 -21.73
C TYR A 35 9.65 -9.86 -22.11
N ASP A 36 9.92 -9.76 -23.41
CA ASP A 36 10.95 -8.87 -23.94
C ASP A 36 10.43 -7.43 -23.91
N VAL A 37 11.23 -6.51 -23.36
CA VAL A 37 10.90 -5.09 -23.24
C VAL A 37 11.84 -4.21 -24.02
N GLU A 38 11.28 -3.18 -24.65
CA GLU A 38 12.01 -2.13 -25.37
C GLU A 38 12.42 -1.01 -24.40
N ASP A 39 11.52 -0.64 -23.50
CA ASP A 39 11.73 0.46 -22.57
C ASP A 39 11.06 0.19 -21.22
N VAL A 40 11.66 0.69 -20.15
CA VAL A 40 11.14 0.65 -18.79
C VAL A 40 11.40 2.00 -18.14
N SER A 41 10.35 2.61 -17.59
CA SER A 41 10.44 3.86 -16.85
C SER A 41 9.63 3.79 -15.55
N ALA A 42 10.03 4.59 -14.58
CA ALA A 42 9.27 4.71 -13.32
C ALA A 42 7.91 5.37 -13.57
N ALA A 43 6.89 4.91 -12.84
CA ALA A 43 5.54 5.46 -12.89
C ALA A 43 4.98 5.63 -11.47
N PRO A 44 4.00 6.52 -11.27
CA PRO A 44 3.42 6.79 -9.95
C PRO A 44 2.94 5.53 -9.23
N GLY A 45 2.95 5.54 -7.89
CA GLY A 45 2.40 4.46 -7.06
C GLY A 45 3.18 3.15 -7.15
N LYS A 46 4.52 3.20 -7.20
CA LYS A 46 5.41 2.04 -7.33
C LYS A 46 5.11 1.18 -8.57
N HIS A 47 4.68 1.78 -9.64
CA HIS A 47 4.54 1.11 -10.92
C HIS A 47 5.77 1.36 -11.81
N LEU A 48 6.04 0.41 -12.66
CA LEU A 48 6.87 0.61 -13.85
C LEU A 48 5.95 0.71 -15.06
N LYS A 49 6.24 1.67 -15.94
CA LYS A 49 5.72 1.67 -17.30
C LYS A 49 6.68 0.87 -18.14
N VAL A 50 6.17 -0.19 -18.76
CA VAL A 50 6.97 -1.08 -19.61
C VAL A 50 6.43 -1.05 -21.04
N SER A 51 7.33 -0.96 -22.01
CA SER A 51 7.02 -1.10 -23.43
C SER A 51 7.51 -2.47 -23.90
N LEU A 52 6.57 -3.37 -24.22
CA LEU A 52 6.88 -4.73 -24.67
C LEU A 52 7.26 -4.75 -26.13
N GLN A 53 8.24 -5.59 -26.53
CA GLN A 53 8.59 -5.82 -27.93
C GLN A 53 7.47 -6.50 -28.70
N SER A 54 6.72 -7.39 -28.03
CA SER A 54 5.55 -8.04 -28.62
C SER A 54 4.27 -7.54 -27.96
N PRO A 55 3.21 -7.31 -28.75
CA PRO A 55 1.94 -6.86 -28.19
C PRO A 55 1.33 -7.94 -27.30
N LEU A 56 0.63 -7.52 -26.23
CA LEU A 56 0.00 -8.38 -25.25
C LEU A 56 -1.48 -8.02 -25.10
N GLY A 57 -2.32 -9.03 -24.92
CA GLY A 57 -3.75 -8.90 -24.65
C GLY A 57 -4.65 -8.69 -25.87
N PRO A 58 -5.98 -8.66 -25.66
CA PRO A 58 -6.96 -8.67 -26.73
C PRO A 58 -6.92 -7.42 -27.61
N GLN A 59 -6.38 -6.31 -27.10
CA GLN A 59 -6.20 -5.06 -27.84
C GLN A 59 -4.78 -4.89 -28.41
N SER A 60 -3.95 -5.94 -28.36
CA SER A 60 -2.60 -5.93 -28.90
C SER A 60 -1.74 -4.74 -28.39
N GLN A 61 -1.82 -4.46 -27.09
CA GLN A 61 -1.13 -3.35 -26.47
C GLN A 61 0.34 -3.68 -26.19
N ARG A 62 1.22 -2.70 -26.35
CA ARG A 62 2.64 -2.83 -26.00
C ARG A 62 3.00 -2.11 -24.71
N SER A 63 2.32 -1.01 -24.36
CA SER A 63 2.60 -0.24 -23.14
C SER A 63 1.72 -0.68 -22.00
N TRP A 64 2.36 -1.00 -20.88
CA TRP A 64 1.69 -1.50 -19.68
C TRP A 64 2.27 -0.87 -18.42
N TYR A 65 1.46 -0.76 -17.38
CA TYR A 65 1.88 -0.45 -16.03
C TYR A 65 1.84 -1.72 -15.19
N VAL A 66 2.93 -2.02 -14.51
CA VAL A 66 3.06 -3.17 -13.61
C VAL A 66 3.63 -2.73 -12.27
N PHE A 67 3.22 -3.38 -11.20
CA PHE A 67 3.75 -3.07 -9.87
C PHE A 67 5.21 -3.52 -9.79
N SER A 68 6.13 -2.61 -9.43
CA SER A 68 7.58 -2.85 -9.50
C SER A 68 8.04 -4.02 -8.63
N GLU A 69 7.40 -4.23 -7.48
CA GLU A 69 7.74 -5.33 -6.55
C GLU A 69 7.31 -6.72 -7.07
N HIS A 70 6.47 -6.78 -8.11
CA HIS A 70 5.97 -8.02 -8.69
C HIS A 70 6.75 -8.48 -9.92
N VAL A 71 7.81 -7.77 -10.29
CA VAL A 71 8.60 -8.08 -11.46
C VAL A 71 10.09 -7.91 -11.21
N ALA A 72 10.90 -8.67 -11.94
CA ALA A 72 12.35 -8.51 -12.02
C ALA A 72 12.74 -8.15 -13.45
N LEU A 73 13.70 -7.25 -13.60
CA LEU A 73 14.30 -6.91 -14.89
C LEU A 73 15.56 -7.75 -15.09
N LEU A 74 15.62 -8.51 -16.16
CA LEU A 74 16.77 -9.32 -16.56
C LEU A 74 17.37 -8.75 -17.84
N GLY A 75 18.64 -8.36 -17.76
CA GLY A 75 19.46 -7.95 -18.93
C GLY A 75 19.72 -6.48 -19.04
N ASN A 76 20.85 -6.13 -18.78
CA ASN A 76 22.08 -5.46 -19.16
C ASN A 76 22.83 -4.96 -17.92
N GLU A 77 23.93 -5.61 -17.65
CA GLU A 77 25.07 -4.92 -17.02
C GLU A 77 25.45 -3.78 -17.98
N GLU A 78 25.61 -2.56 -17.43
CA GLU A 78 25.95 -1.31 -18.09
C GLU A 78 24.76 -0.42 -18.49
N ASN A 79 24.17 0.21 -17.48
CA ASN A 79 23.88 1.63 -17.53
C ASN A 79 24.01 2.20 -16.11
N ASN A 80 25.25 2.57 -15.76
CA ASN A 80 25.54 3.55 -14.75
C ASN A 80 24.88 4.86 -15.22
N ASN A 81 23.64 5.10 -14.83
CA ASN A 81 23.09 6.43 -14.79
C ASN A 81 23.66 7.13 -13.53
N PRO A 82 24.60 8.07 -13.65
CA PRO A 82 25.22 8.70 -12.49
C PRO A 82 24.30 9.65 -11.71
N ASN A 83 22.98 9.65 -11.99
CA ASN A 83 21.98 10.51 -11.37
C ASN A 83 20.79 9.75 -10.74
N GLU A 84 20.88 8.44 -10.54
CA GLU A 84 20.12 7.87 -9.44
C GLU A 84 20.90 8.23 -8.17
N GLU A 85 20.48 9.29 -7.47
CA GLU A 85 20.74 9.40 -6.06
C GLU A 85 20.22 8.11 -5.44
N GLU A 86 21.11 7.14 -5.22
CA GLU A 86 20.86 6.06 -4.26
C GLU A 86 20.42 6.76 -3.00
N ASP A 87 19.13 6.65 -2.65
CA ASP A 87 18.72 6.95 -1.29
C ASP A 87 19.74 6.24 -0.40
N PRO A 88 20.51 6.97 0.41
CA PRO A 88 21.60 6.38 1.18
C PRO A 88 21.02 5.17 1.92
N GLU A 89 21.62 3.99 1.70
CA GLU A 89 21.27 2.80 2.51
C GLU A 89 21.16 3.29 3.96
N PRO A 90 20.03 3.10 4.62
CA PRO A 90 19.89 3.59 5.99
C PRO A 90 21.07 3.03 6.78
N PRO A 91 21.81 3.85 7.51
CA PRO A 91 23.03 3.44 8.18
C PRO A 91 22.78 2.17 8.98
N LYS A 92 23.59 1.14 8.73
CA LYS A 92 23.39 -0.26 9.15
C LYS A 92 23.16 -0.45 10.65
N ASP A 93 23.44 0.58 11.47
CA ASP A 93 23.32 0.56 12.93
C ASP A 93 22.91 1.91 13.54
N ARG A 94 21.75 2.43 13.14
CA ARG A 94 21.15 3.56 13.87
C ARG A 94 20.68 3.09 15.27
N PRO A 95 20.89 3.86 16.35
CA PRO A 95 20.29 3.56 17.66
C PRO A 95 18.75 3.51 17.59
N GLY A 96 18.12 2.66 18.41
CA GLY A 96 16.66 2.61 18.54
C GLY A 96 15.94 1.78 17.49
N GLY A 97 16.64 0.96 16.70
CA GLY A 97 16.03 0.01 15.78
C GLY A 97 15.32 -1.13 16.51
N PHE A 98 14.21 -1.62 15.92
CA PHE A 98 13.45 -2.77 16.41
C PHE A 98 13.27 -3.82 15.31
N ARG A 99 12.93 -5.04 15.70
CA ARG A 99 12.60 -6.12 14.76
C ARG A 99 11.11 -6.35 14.72
N LEU A 100 10.62 -6.68 13.54
CA LEU A 100 9.23 -7.08 13.35
C LEU A 100 9.15 -8.60 13.16
N PRO A 101 8.13 -9.27 13.70
CA PRO A 101 7.95 -10.70 13.55
C PRO A 101 7.93 -11.13 12.08
N GLY A 102 8.75 -12.13 11.73
CA GLY A 102 8.86 -12.65 10.36
C GLY A 102 9.72 -11.83 9.40
N TYR A 103 10.40 -10.79 9.88
CA TYR A 103 11.28 -9.94 9.09
C TYR A 103 12.69 -9.90 9.69
N GLN A 104 13.70 -10.03 8.84
CA GLN A 104 15.11 -10.05 9.26
C GLN A 104 15.69 -8.65 9.48
N ASN A 105 15.16 -7.67 8.76
CA ASN A 105 15.65 -6.29 8.78
C ASN A 105 15.38 -5.61 10.13
N LYS A 106 16.18 -4.63 10.49
CA LYS A 106 15.85 -3.64 11.52
C LYS A 106 14.92 -2.57 10.94
N PHE A 107 13.94 -2.16 11.71
CA PHE A 107 12.99 -1.08 11.41
C PHE A 107 13.20 0.05 12.41
N TYR A 108 12.85 1.26 12.02
CA TYR A 108 13.00 2.45 12.87
C TYR A 108 11.69 3.23 12.86
N LEU A 109 11.35 3.84 13.98
CA LEU A 109 10.07 4.55 14.13
C LEU A 109 9.85 5.65 13.08
N PRO A 110 10.85 6.49 12.73
CA PRO A 110 10.67 7.53 11.73
C PRO A 110 10.64 7.02 10.29
N ASP A 111 11.04 5.77 10.05
CA ASP A 111 11.09 5.24 8.70
C ASP A 111 9.68 5.00 8.15
N PRO A 112 9.48 5.19 6.84
CA PRO A 112 8.22 4.89 6.21
C PRO A 112 7.92 3.40 6.26
N VAL A 113 6.65 3.05 6.42
CA VAL A 113 6.14 1.66 6.40
C VAL A 113 6.41 1.01 5.04
N LEU A 114 6.23 1.76 3.98
CA LEU A 114 6.53 1.37 2.59
C LEU A 114 7.64 2.29 2.05
N LYS A 115 8.59 1.75 1.30
CA LYS A 115 9.65 2.55 0.67
C LYS A 115 9.03 3.70 -0.14
N GLY A 116 9.49 4.94 0.09
CA GLY A 116 8.92 6.13 -0.54
C GLY A 116 7.51 6.50 -0.09
N GLY A 117 6.95 5.81 0.91
CA GLY A 117 5.62 6.08 1.45
C GLY A 117 5.60 7.25 2.45
N ASN A 118 4.40 7.73 2.75
CA ASN A 118 4.20 8.91 3.62
C ASN A 118 3.83 8.54 5.06
N PHE A 119 3.60 7.26 5.35
CA PHE A 119 3.20 6.79 6.69
C PHE A 119 4.36 6.07 7.34
N THR A 120 4.57 6.33 8.63
CA THR A 120 5.74 5.87 9.39
C THR A 120 5.41 4.74 10.36
N TRP A 121 6.42 4.00 10.77
CA TRP A 121 6.28 3.01 11.84
C TRP A 121 5.91 3.64 13.19
N ALA A 122 6.27 4.92 13.40
CA ALA A 122 5.81 5.67 14.58
C ALA A 122 4.29 5.81 14.63
N GLU A 123 3.64 6.07 13.50
CA GLU A 123 2.18 6.17 13.42
C GLU A 123 1.52 4.81 13.64
N VAL A 124 2.03 3.76 13.00
CA VAL A 124 1.52 2.39 13.15
C VAL A 124 1.59 1.92 14.59
N THR A 125 2.75 2.12 15.24
CA THR A 125 3.06 1.55 16.55
C THR A 125 2.74 2.49 17.72
N LYS A 126 2.15 3.67 17.45
CA LYS A 126 1.95 4.72 18.45
C LYS A 126 3.27 5.07 19.16
N ASN A 127 4.30 5.42 18.38
CA ASN A 127 5.67 5.66 18.84
C ASN A 127 6.27 4.48 19.64
N GLY A 128 6.18 3.28 19.12
CA GLY A 128 6.76 2.06 19.71
C GLY A 128 5.96 1.46 20.88
N ARG A 129 4.83 2.07 21.27
CA ARG A 129 4.01 1.60 22.40
C ARG A 129 3.14 0.39 22.08
N ARG A 130 2.95 0.06 20.80
CA ARG A 130 2.08 -1.01 20.29
C ARG A 130 2.82 -1.77 19.22
N MET A 131 3.62 -2.74 19.62
CA MET A 131 4.42 -3.51 18.68
C MET A 131 3.62 -4.67 18.10
N PRO A 132 3.62 -4.87 16.75
CA PRO A 132 3.01 -6.04 16.11
C PRO A 132 3.55 -7.35 16.68
N GLN A 133 2.66 -8.32 16.94
CA GLN A 133 3.02 -9.55 17.65
C GLN A 133 3.19 -10.76 16.73
N SER A 134 2.84 -10.65 15.44
CA SER A 134 2.99 -11.74 14.47
C SER A 134 3.28 -11.20 13.06
N LYS A 135 3.83 -12.07 12.22
CA LYS A 135 4.06 -11.76 10.80
C LYS A 135 2.76 -11.37 10.09
N ASP A 136 1.65 -12.08 10.35
CA ASP A 136 0.36 -11.79 9.73
C ASP A 136 -0.14 -10.38 10.04
N VAL A 137 0.12 -9.90 11.26
CA VAL A 137 -0.19 -8.52 11.66
C VAL A 137 0.65 -7.53 10.86
N VAL A 138 1.96 -7.79 10.71
CA VAL A 138 2.84 -6.95 9.91
C VAL A 138 2.41 -6.93 8.44
N ASP A 139 2.11 -8.10 7.87
CA ASP A 139 1.64 -8.21 6.48
C ASP A 139 0.32 -7.45 6.23
N ASN A 140 -0.58 -7.46 7.21
CA ASN A 140 -1.82 -6.66 7.15
C ASN A 140 -1.54 -5.16 7.23
N ILE A 141 -0.58 -4.75 8.07
CA ILE A 141 -0.13 -3.35 8.15
C ILE A 141 0.41 -2.89 6.80
N LEU A 142 1.27 -3.67 6.17
CA LEU A 142 1.84 -3.34 4.86
C LEU A 142 0.73 -3.20 3.79
N ARG A 143 -0.23 -4.13 3.76
CA ARG A 143 -1.36 -4.07 2.81
C ARG A 143 -2.25 -2.84 3.00
N ILE A 144 -2.57 -2.48 4.23
CA ILE A 144 -3.41 -1.30 4.48
C ILE A 144 -2.62 0.00 4.31
N ALA A 145 -1.29 -0.02 4.49
CA ALA A 145 -0.42 1.12 4.20
C ALA A 145 -0.47 1.51 2.72
N ASP A 146 -0.46 0.53 1.82
CA ASP A 146 -0.63 0.75 0.39
C ASP A 146 -1.99 1.41 0.09
N THR A 147 -3.06 0.89 0.68
CA THR A 147 -4.40 1.50 0.61
C THR A 147 -4.41 2.95 1.11
N MET A 148 -3.68 3.26 2.17
CA MET A 148 -3.60 4.62 2.70
C MET A 148 -2.85 5.58 1.77
N GLN A 149 -1.84 5.09 1.03
CA GLN A 149 -1.18 5.87 -0.03
C GLN A 149 -2.16 6.20 -1.17
N ASP A 150 -2.92 5.21 -1.64
CA ASP A 150 -3.97 5.43 -2.64
C ASP A 150 -5.00 6.48 -2.19
N ILE A 151 -5.42 6.42 -0.92
CA ILE A 151 -6.34 7.41 -0.34
C ILE A 151 -5.72 8.80 -0.37
N ARG A 152 -4.44 8.92 -0.01
CA ARG A 152 -3.75 10.20 -0.04
C ARG A 152 -3.73 10.79 -1.44
N GLU A 153 -3.45 9.99 -2.46
CA GLU A 153 -3.48 10.40 -3.87
C GLU A 153 -4.89 10.80 -4.33
N LEU A 154 -5.92 10.03 -3.98
CA LEU A 154 -7.33 10.33 -4.29
C LEU A 154 -7.80 11.67 -3.72
N PHE A 155 -7.19 12.12 -2.64
CA PHE A 155 -7.46 13.43 -2.03
C PHE A 155 -6.42 14.50 -2.40
N GLY A 156 -5.70 14.35 -3.52
CA GLY A 156 -4.78 15.34 -4.04
C GLY A 156 -3.55 15.54 -3.15
N ASN A 157 -3.04 14.45 -2.59
CA ASN A 157 -1.87 14.43 -1.71
C ASN A 157 -1.99 15.31 -0.45
N ARG A 158 -3.21 15.55 0.00
CA ARG A 158 -3.44 16.28 1.26
C ARG A 158 -2.83 15.56 2.44
N PRO A 159 -2.37 16.30 3.46
CA PRO A 159 -1.89 15.70 4.70
C PRO A 159 -2.96 14.80 5.35
N ILE A 160 -2.58 13.58 5.66
CA ILE A 160 -3.39 12.64 6.42
C ILE A 160 -2.78 12.49 7.81
N LYS A 161 -3.59 12.68 8.84
CA LYS A 161 -3.23 12.44 10.23
C LYS A 161 -3.79 11.10 10.67
N VAL A 162 -2.92 10.13 10.96
CA VAL A 162 -3.29 8.86 11.55
C VAL A 162 -3.61 9.06 13.04
N THR A 163 -4.81 8.71 13.45
CA THR A 163 -5.23 8.78 14.86
C THR A 163 -5.09 7.44 15.57
N SER A 164 -5.29 6.33 14.85
CA SER A 164 -5.05 4.98 15.34
C SER A 164 -4.79 4.01 14.18
N TRP A 165 -3.85 3.09 14.39
CA TRP A 165 -3.60 2.00 13.45
C TRP A 165 -3.63 0.66 14.18
N TYR A 166 -2.49 0.00 14.35
CA TYR A 166 -2.43 -1.23 15.11
C TYR A 166 -2.76 -1.00 16.59
N ARG A 167 -3.53 -1.92 17.16
CA ARG A 167 -3.83 -1.98 18.60
C ARG A 167 -3.51 -3.38 19.12
N ASP A 168 -2.69 -3.46 20.14
CA ASP A 168 -2.59 -4.68 20.93
C ASP A 168 -3.91 -4.94 21.72
N PRO A 169 -4.14 -6.17 22.23
CA PRO A 169 -5.39 -6.49 22.94
C PRO A 169 -5.68 -5.59 24.14
N MET A 170 -4.64 -5.16 24.89
CA MET A 170 -4.80 -4.28 26.05
C MET A 170 -5.24 -2.88 25.60
N SER A 171 -4.56 -2.32 24.61
CA SER A 171 -4.90 -1.02 24.04
C SER A 171 -6.31 -1.00 23.43
N ASN A 172 -6.72 -2.10 22.78
CA ASN A 172 -8.07 -2.22 22.22
C ASN A 172 -9.15 -2.24 23.32
N ARG A 173 -8.94 -3.01 24.40
CA ARG A 173 -9.86 -3.01 25.54
C ARG A 173 -9.98 -1.65 26.21
N ARG A 174 -8.85 -0.95 26.38
CA ARG A 174 -8.82 0.39 27.02
C ARG A 174 -9.69 1.42 26.30
N VAL A 175 -9.81 1.33 24.98
CA VAL A 175 -10.65 2.24 24.16
C VAL A 175 -12.05 1.71 23.89
N GLY A 176 -12.47 0.62 24.55
CA GLY A 176 -13.78 0.00 24.31
C GLY A 176 -13.93 -0.61 22.91
N GLY A 177 -12.81 -0.99 22.27
CA GLY A 177 -12.84 -1.56 20.94
C GLY A 177 -13.46 -2.95 20.89
N ALA A 178 -14.16 -3.27 19.81
CA ALA A 178 -14.77 -4.59 19.60
C ALA A 178 -13.73 -5.73 19.73
N SER A 179 -14.16 -6.89 20.26
CA SER A 179 -13.28 -8.06 20.44
C SER A 179 -12.68 -8.59 19.12
N ARG A 180 -13.38 -8.40 18.01
CA ARG A 180 -12.93 -8.74 16.64
C ARG A 180 -12.52 -7.51 15.82
N SER A 181 -12.02 -6.48 16.50
CA SER A 181 -11.57 -5.26 15.83
C SER A 181 -10.45 -5.55 14.82
N ARG A 182 -10.53 -4.98 13.63
CA ARG A 182 -9.48 -5.09 12.61
C ARG A 182 -8.19 -4.34 12.98
N HIS A 183 -8.24 -3.44 13.93
CA HIS A 183 -7.02 -2.87 14.50
C HIS A 183 -6.13 -3.91 15.21
N LEU A 184 -6.73 -4.95 15.80
CA LEU A 184 -5.98 -6.06 16.43
C LEU A 184 -5.15 -6.87 15.44
N THR A 185 -5.59 -6.93 14.19
CA THR A 185 -4.90 -7.65 13.11
C THR A 185 -4.04 -6.74 12.24
N GLY A 186 -3.91 -5.45 12.57
CA GLY A 186 -3.15 -4.48 11.78
C GLY A 186 -3.84 -3.96 10.53
N GLY A 187 -4.99 -4.53 10.17
CA GLY A 187 -5.70 -4.25 8.92
C GLY A 187 -6.73 -3.12 8.99
N ALA A 188 -6.61 -2.18 9.93
CA ALA A 188 -7.49 -1.02 10.05
C ALA A 188 -6.73 0.25 10.39
N VAL A 189 -7.23 1.39 9.88
CA VAL A 189 -6.70 2.73 10.17
C VAL A 189 -7.84 3.69 10.48
N ASP A 190 -7.70 4.44 11.57
CA ASP A 190 -8.50 5.61 11.88
C ASP A 190 -7.66 6.85 11.51
N PHE A 191 -8.20 7.74 10.68
CA PHE A 191 -7.46 8.90 10.15
C PHE A 191 -8.35 10.10 9.88
N SER A 192 -7.75 11.26 9.74
CA SER A 192 -8.40 12.48 9.23
C SER A 192 -7.59 13.08 8.09
N ILE A 193 -8.27 13.74 7.15
CA ILE A 193 -7.65 14.43 6.01
C ILE A 193 -7.80 15.92 6.23
N SER A 194 -6.71 16.66 6.06
CA SER A 194 -6.71 18.13 6.25
C SER A 194 -7.72 18.79 5.33
N GLY A 195 -8.63 19.58 5.91
CA GLY A 195 -9.65 20.33 5.20
C GLY A 195 -10.78 19.51 4.58
N VAL A 196 -10.96 18.22 5.01
CA VAL A 196 -12.06 17.36 4.55
C VAL A 196 -12.75 16.72 5.74
N SER A 197 -14.07 16.85 5.83
CA SER A 197 -14.81 16.24 6.93
C SER A 197 -14.80 14.70 6.84
N PRO A 198 -14.84 13.97 7.98
CA PRO A 198 -14.89 12.51 7.97
C PRO A 198 -16.09 11.94 7.18
N ALA A 199 -17.22 12.61 7.22
CA ALA A 199 -18.41 12.23 6.45
C ALA A 199 -18.18 12.35 4.93
N GLU A 200 -17.54 13.43 4.49
CA GLU A 200 -17.16 13.62 3.09
C GLU A 200 -16.12 12.59 2.65
N VAL A 201 -15.11 12.31 3.49
CA VAL A 201 -14.13 11.25 3.22
C VAL A 201 -14.85 9.91 3.03
N GLN A 202 -15.77 9.54 3.93
CA GLN A 202 -16.55 8.31 3.81
C GLN A 202 -17.40 8.29 2.53
N GLN A 203 -18.03 9.39 2.17
CA GLN A 203 -18.85 9.51 0.96
C GLN A 203 -18.00 9.30 -0.30
N ARG A 204 -16.85 9.97 -0.41
CA ARG A 204 -15.96 9.89 -1.58
C ARG A 204 -15.29 8.52 -1.70
N LEU A 205 -14.89 7.91 -0.59
CA LEU A 205 -14.27 6.58 -0.57
C LEU A 205 -15.28 5.46 -0.79
N GLY A 206 -16.56 5.67 -0.51
CA GLY A 206 -17.59 4.62 -0.55
C GLY A 206 -17.64 3.83 -1.86
N PRO A 207 -17.74 4.46 -3.03
CA PRO A 207 -17.69 3.80 -4.33
C PRO A 207 -16.33 3.14 -4.62
N TRP A 208 -15.23 3.83 -4.29
CA TRP A 208 -13.88 3.35 -4.53
C TRP A 208 -13.54 2.14 -3.66
N TRP A 209 -13.87 2.17 -2.36
CA TRP A 209 -13.59 1.06 -1.45
C TRP A 209 -14.50 -0.16 -1.70
N GLY A 210 -15.70 0.04 -2.24
CA GLY A 210 -16.60 -1.03 -2.71
C GLY A 210 -16.84 -2.12 -1.69
N SER A 211 -16.55 -3.37 -2.08
CA SER A 211 -16.71 -4.58 -1.25
C SER A 211 -15.46 -5.02 -0.51
N GLN A 212 -14.36 -4.26 -0.54
CA GLN A 212 -13.09 -4.70 0.03
C GLN A 212 -13.04 -4.68 1.54
N GLY A 213 -13.84 -3.83 2.16
CA GLY A 213 -13.76 -3.73 3.62
C GLY A 213 -14.76 -2.80 4.26
N GLY A 214 -14.50 -2.55 5.53
CA GLY A 214 -15.21 -1.60 6.35
C GLY A 214 -14.82 -0.16 6.02
N LEU A 215 -15.80 0.73 6.09
CA LEU A 215 -15.59 2.17 5.98
C LEU A 215 -16.64 2.87 6.84
N ALA A 216 -16.17 3.73 7.75
CA ALA A 216 -17.04 4.46 8.64
C ALA A 216 -16.53 5.88 8.91
N SER A 217 -17.41 6.74 9.41
CA SER A 217 -17.05 8.06 9.92
C SER A 217 -17.43 8.22 11.37
N ALA A 218 -16.64 9.00 12.08
CA ALA A 218 -16.93 9.56 13.39
C ALA A 218 -16.89 11.09 13.31
N SER A 219 -17.10 11.80 14.39
CA SER A 219 -17.00 13.26 14.42
C SER A 219 -15.60 13.77 14.04
N GLY A 220 -14.53 13.05 14.43
CA GLY A 220 -13.15 13.49 14.27
C GLY A 220 -12.26 12.59 13.39
N PHE A 221 -12.77 11.47 12.87
CA PHE A 221 -11.96 10.56 12.05
C PHE A 221 -12.81 9.74 11.07
N THR A 222 -12.16 9.21 10.06
CA THR A 222 -12.69 8.17 9.18
C THR A 222 -11.98 6.87 9.51
N HIS A 223 -12.73 5.78 9.58
CA HIS A 223 -12.21 4.42 9.72
C HIS A 223 -12.22 3.69 8.40
N ILE A 224 -11.16 2.98 8.09
CA ILE A 224 -11.07 2.04 6.98
C ILE A 224 -10.46 0.72 7.45
N ASP A 225 -10.93 -0.41 6.91
CA ASP A 225 -10.33 -1.73 7.15
C ASP A 225 -10.47 -2.68 5.96
N ASN A 226 -9.59 -3.67 5.89
CA ASN A 226 -9.47 -4.66 4.81
C ASN A 226 -10.16 -6.01 5.14
N ARG A 227 -11.33 -6.00 5.79
CA ARG A 227 -12.04 -7.23 6.20
C ARG A 227 -12.53 -8.14 5.08
N GLY A 228 -12.44 -7.72 3.82
CA GLY A 228 -12.79 -8.53 2.64
C GLY A 228 -14.27 -8.53 2.27
N TYR A 229 -15.13 -7.80 2.96
CA TYR A 229 -16.54 -7.61 2.63
C TYR A 229 -17.03 -6.22 3.00
N ARG A 230 -18.05 -5.75 2.31
CA ARG A 230 -18.59 -4.40 2.51
C ARG A 230 -19.24 -4.26 3.88
N ALA A 231 -18.78 -3.30 4.67
CA ALA A 231 -19.41 -2.83 5.90
C ALA A 231 -19.36 -1.29 5.94
N ARG A 232 -20.49 -0.67 6.28
CA ARG A 232 -20.62 0.80 6.38
C ARG A 232 -21.37 1.16 7.65
N TRP A 233 -20.81 2.10 8.42
CA TRP A 233 -21.46 2.57 9.65
C TRP A 233 -20.99 3.98 10.01
N ARG A 234 -21.59 4.55 11.04
CA ARG A 234 -21.15 5.75 11.71
C ARG A 234 -20.92 5.47 13.19
N TYR A 235 -19.92 6.09 13.77
CA TYR A 235 -19.68 6.00 15.20
C TYR A 235 -20.48 7.10 15.92
N GLY A 236 -21.10 6.76 17.08
CA GLY A 236 -21.81 7.72 17.90
C GLY A 236 -23.20 8.13 17.36
N SER A 237 -23.80 7.31 16.51
CA SER A 237 -25.21 7.45 16.09
C SER A 237 -26.10 6.63 16.98
#